data_7ead02ef0bf86b2f70a05921980be5be
#
_entry.id   7ead02ef0bf86b2f70a05921980be5be
#
_cell.length_a   1.000
_cell.length_b   1.000
_cell.length_c   1.000
_cell.angle_alpha   90.00
_cell.angle_beta   90.00
_cell.angle_gamma   90.00
#
_symmetry.space_group_name_H-M   'P 1'
#
loop_
_entity.id
_entity.type
_entity.pdbx_description
1 polymer ?
#
loop_
_entity_poly.entity_id
_entity_poly.type
_entity_poly.pdbx_seq_one_letter_code
_entity_poly.pdbx_strand_id
1 'polypeptide(L)'
;MAKVPKRWYEDFFGSDYLIRYVHPETAAQVEAIDKILHLRKGGRILDVACGAGRHSIELAKRGYRVTGLDLSSPLLSEARKAARQADVKATFVQGDMRRLRYRNAFDAAISMFTSFGYFDRPEEDREVLRGIGRALRPRGKFLMELFNRDSLVAGLPSQNWQARDDGTVVLEDASFDLLRGRFETRQVIIDRKGTREFTASVRAYTLAELKEMLDAEGLFVHRVLGGLDLSPYTARSRRMVLYAVKGLEPEGIRTVW
;
A
#
# COMPACT_ATOMS: atom_id res chain seq x y z
N MET A 1 -10.36 15.94 18.47
CA MET A 1 -9.11 15.68 17.70
C MET A 1 -8.75 16.89 16.85
N ALA A 2 -7.46 17.16 16.67
CA ALA A 2 -7.02 18.20 15.75
C ALA A 2 -7.47 17.85 14.31
N LYS A 3 -7.86 18.89 13.54
CA LYS A 3 -8.35 18.68 12.15
C LYS A 3 -7.21 18.16 11.28
N VAL A 4 -7.36 16.98 10.69
CA VAL A 4 -6.37 16.41 9.76
C VAL A 4 -6.27 17.30 8.52
N PRO A 5 -5.06 17.73 8.10
CA PRO A 5 -4.87 18.54 6.89
C PRO A 5 -5.30 17.77 5.62
N LYS A 6 -5.80 18.47 4.59
CA LYS A 6 -6.23 17.82 3.33
C LYS A 6 -5.13 17.02 2.63
N ARG A 7 -3.88 17.45 2.76
CA ARG A 7 -2.71 16.79 2.15
C ARG A 7 -1.79 16.20 3.22
N TRP A 8 -2.37 15.63 4.26
CA TRP A 8 -1.68 15.03 5.41
C TRP A 8 -0.56 14.05 4.98
N TYR A 9 -0.74 13.36 3.86
CA TYR A 9 0.20 12.37 3.35
C TYR A 9 1.55 12.98 2.92
N GLU A 10 1.63 14.29 2.65
CA GLU A 10 2.90 14.95 2.31
C GLU A 10 3.82 15.06 3.52
N ASP A 11 3.26 15.43 4.68
CA ASP A 11 4.02 15.50 5.93
C ASP A 11 4.20 14.12 6.56
N PHE A 12 3.15 13.29 6.52
CA PHE A 12 3.16 11.96 7.12
C PHE A 12 4.21 11.05 6.51
N PHE A 13 4.39 11.07 5.20
CA PHE A 13 5.40 10.29 4.47
C PHE A 13 6.69 11.08 4.21
N GLY A 14 7.06 11.99 5.13
CA GLY A 14 8.35 12.68 5.14
C GLY A 14 9.51 11.80 5.62
N SER A 15 10.66 12.43 5.90
CA SER A 15 11.90 11.75 6.36
C SER A 15 11.71 10.94 7.65
N ASP A 16 10.82 11.40 8.55
CA ASP A 16 10.57 10.74 9.84
C ASP A 16 9.69 9.47 9.72
N TYR A 17 9.15 9.18 8.53
CA TYR A 17 8.35 7.97 8.32
C TYR A 17 9.13 6.69 8.65
N LEU A 18 10.40 6.60 8.24
CA LEU A 18 11.24 5.43 8.48
C LEU A 18 11.60 5.22 9.96
N ILE A 19 11.53 6.28 10.78
CA ILE A 19 11.65 6.17 12.24
C ILE A 19 10.42 5.47 12.82
N ARG A 20 9.23 5.69 12.28
CA ARG A 20 7.97 5.15 12.80
C ARG A 20 7.74 3.69 12.42
N TYR A 21 8.19 3.29 11.23
CA TYR A 21 7.87 1.99 10.65
C TYR A 21 9.12 1.18 10.32
N VAL A 22 9.26 0.02 10.96
CA VAL A 22 10.28 -1.00 10.67
C VAL A 22 9.56 -2.26 10.17
N HIS A 23 10.06 -2.85 9.09
CA HIS A 23 9.42 -3.97 8.39
C HIS A 23 10.37 -5.15 8.20
N PRO A 24 10.68 -5.93 9.25
CA PRO A 24 11.59 -7.07 9.15
C PRO A 24 11.04 -8.19 8.25
N GLU A 25 9.72 -8.27 8.09
CA GLU A 25 9.00 -9.28 7.33
C GLU A 25 9.00 -9.08 5.81
N THR A 26 9.68 -8.06 5.29
CA THR A 26 9.62 -7.68 3.85
C THR A 26 9.96 -8.83 2.91
N ALA A 27 10.97 -9.65 3.22
CA ALA A 27 11.38 -10.76 2.37
C ALA A 27 10.28 -11.84 2.26
N ALA A 28 9.60 -12.16 3.37
CA ALA A 28 8.48 -13.10 3.40
C ALA A 28 7.27 -12.55 2.66
N GLN A 29 6.98 -11.24 2.81
CA GLN A 29 5.91 -10.58 2.06
C GLN A 29 6.14 -10.67 0.55
N VAL A 30 7.37 -10.41 0.09
CA VAL A 30 7.70 -10.48 -1.35
C VAL A 30 7.68 -11.91 -1.86
N GLU A 31 8.00 -12.90 -1.04
CA GLU A 31 7.82 -14.31 -1.42
C GLU A 31 6.34 -14.64 -1.68
N ALA A 32 5.43 -14.16 -0.83
CA ALA A 32 4.00 -14.32 -1.05
C ALA A 32 3.52 -13.58 -2.30
N ILE A 33 3.96 -12.33 -2.51
CA ILE A 33 3.66 -11.53 -3.71
C ILE A 33 4.10 -12.29 -4.96
N ASP A 34 5.30 -12.86 -4.98
CA ASP A 34 5.85 -13.65 -6.10
C ASP A 34 4.97 -14.88 -6.40
N LYS A 35 4.58 -15.62 -5.35
CA LYS A 35 3.66 -16.77 -5.47
C LYS A 35 2.29 -16.38 -6.01
N ILE A 36 1.70 -15.26 -5.52
CA ILE A 36 0.38 -14.80 -5.96
C ILE A 36 0.43 -14.30 -7.41
N LEU A 37 1.40 -13.46 -7.73
CA LEU A 37 1.53 -12.88 -9.06
C LEU A 37 1.97 -13.92 -10.08
N HIS A 38 2.79 -14.88 -9.71
CA HIS A 38 3.28 -15.96 -10.59
C HIS A 38 3.69 -15.43 -11.97
N LEU A 39 4.64 -14.50 -12.01
CA LEU A 39 5.16 -13.90 -13.22
C LEU A 39 6.42 -14.63 -13.72
N ARG A 40 6.65 -14.55 -15.02
CA ARG A 40 7.94 -14.98 -15.59
C ARG A 40 9.05 -14.03 -15.12
N LYS A 41 10.26 -14.56 -14.91
CA LYS A 41 11.45 -13.74 -14.64
C LYS A 41 11.62 -12.67 -15.73
N GLY A 42 12.06 -11.48 -15.32
CA GLY A 42 12.13 -10.31 -16.20
C GLY A 42 10.77 -9.60 -16.42
N GLY A 43 9.68 -10.10 -15.81
CA GLY A 43 8.38 -9.44 -15.83
C GLY A 43 8.47 -8.02 -15.28
N ARG A 44 7.65 -7.10 -15.82
CA ARG A 44 7.64 -5.68 -15.49
C ARG A 44 6.59 -5.41 -14.42
N ILE A 45 7.01 -4.88 -13.27
CA ILE A 45 6.13 -4.60 -12.13
C ILE A 45 6.13 -3.09 -11.85
N LEU A 46 4.94 -2.52 -11.67
CA LEU A 46 4.73 -1.18 -11.14
C LEU A 46 4.40 -1.28 -9.65
N ASP A 47 5.22 -0.66 -8.80
CA ASP A 47 4.97 -0.54 -7.35
C ASP A 47 4.41 0.87 -7.08
N VAL A 48 3.11 0.96 -6.80
CA VAL A 48 2.38 2.23 -6.62
C VAL A 48 2.43 2.66 -5.17
N ALA A 49 2.92 3.87 -4.92
CA ALA A 49 3.26 4.40 -3.60
C ALA A 49 4.30 3.52 -2.90
N CYS A 50 5.45 3.34 -3.59
CA CYS A 50 6.50 2.40 -3.18
C CYS A 50 7.28 2.83 -1.93
N GLY A 51 7.14 4.08 -1.46
CA GLY A 51 7.86 4.62 -0.32
C GLY A 51 9.37 4.52 -0.49
N ALA A 52 10.05 3.99 0.53
CA ALA A 52 11.50 3.72 0.50
C ALA A 52 11.88 2.47 -0.32
N GLY A 53 10.97 1.91 -1.11
CA GLY A 53 11.25 0.89 -2.12
C GLY A 53 11.51 -0.51 -1.58
N ARG A 54 11.11 -0.84 -0.35
CA ARG A 54 11.40 -2.15 0.26
C ARG A 54 10.90 -3.33 -0.56
N HIS A 55 9.66 -3.30 -1.06
CA HIS A 55 9.12 -4.34 -1.93
C HIS A 55 9.75 -4.29 -3.32
N SER A 56 9.92 -3.09 -3.88
CA SER A 56 10.57 -2.89 -5.18
C SER A 56 11.97 -3.49 -5.24
N ILE A 57 12.78 -3.30 -4.19
CA ILE A 57 14.15 -3.81 -4.11
C ILE A 57 14.15 -5.34 -4.01
N GLU A 58 13.34 -5.92 -3.13
CA GLU A 58 13.26 -7.37 -2.98
C GLU A 58 12.71 -8.07 -4.24
N LEU A 59 11.75 -7.46 -4.94
CA LEU A 59 11.29 -7.95 -6.25
C LEU A 59 12.38 -7.86 -7.32
N ALA A 60 13.18 -6.78 -7.32
CA ALA A 60 14.32 -6.64 -8.24
C ALA A 60 15.40 -7.70 -7.99
N LYS A 61 15.70 -8.04 -6.71
CA LYS A 61 16.59 -9.17 -6.35
C LYS A 61 16.11 -10.50 -6.93
N ARG A 62 14.81 -10.67 -7.07
CA ARG A 62 14.19 -11.87 -7.68
C ARG A 62 14.20 -11.86 -9.21
N GLY A 63 14.76 -10.82 -9.82
CA GLY A 63 14.95 -10.70 -11.28
C GLY A 63 13.79 -10.04 -12.01
N TYR A 64 12.89 -9.33 -11.32
CA TYR A 64 11.85 -8.52 -11.95
C TYR A 64 12.37 -7.14 -12.36
N ARG A 65 11.77 -6.55 -13.38
CA ARG A 65 12.01 -5.15 -13.78
C ARG A 65 11.00 -4.25 -13.06
N VAL A 66 11.43 -3.62 -11.98
CA VAL A 66 10.54 -2.87 -11.11
C VAL A 66 10.64 -1.38 -11.37
N THR A 67 9.47 -0.74 -11.47
CA THR A 67 9.32 0.72 -11.43
C THR A 67 8.50 1.06 -10.19
N GLY A 68 9.11 1.71 -9.21
CA GLY A 68 8.44 2.27 -8.05
C GLY A 68 8.04 3.72 -8.30
N LEU A 69 6.81 4.07 -8.00
CA LEU A 69 6.31 5.43 -8.04
C LEU A 69 5.88 5.87 -6.64
N ASP A 70 6.34 7.03 -6.20
CA ASP A 70 5.92 7.64 -4.94
C ASP A 70 5.89 9.18 -5.06
N LEU A 71 5.10 9.83 -4.22
CA LEU A 71 5.05 11.29 -4.14
C LEU A 71 6.23 11.84 -3.34
N SER A 72 6.68 11.12 -2.32
CA SER A 72 7.68 11.54 -1.34
C SER A 72 9.10 11.50 -1.91
N SER A 73 9.68 12.66 -2.19
CA SER A 73 11.08 12.78 -2.60
C SER A 73 12.07 12.25 -1.55
N PRO A 74 11.90 12.50 -0.23
CA PRO A 74 12.75 11.92 0.80
C PRO A 74 12.75 10.39 0.78
N LEU A 75 11.59 9.74 0.71
CA LEU A 75 11.51 8.28 0.66
C LEU A 75 12.12 7.70 -0.61
N LEU A 76 11.90 8.33 -1.76
CA LEU A 76 12.54 7.93 -3.01
C LEU A 76 14.07 8.09 -3.01
N SER A 77 14.60 9.07 -2.28
CA SER A 77 16.04 9.20 -2.06
C SER A 77 16.60 8.00 -1.33
N GLU A 78 15.94 7.58 -0.25
CA GLU A 78 16.32 6.38 0.50
C GLU A 78 16.14 5.09 -0.34
N ALA A 79 15.07 5.01 -1.13
CA ALA A 79 14.86 3.88 -2.06
C ALA A 79 16.01 3.72 -3.04
N ARG A 80 16.47 4.82 -3.66
CA ARG A 80 17.60 4.81 -4.60
C ARG A 80 18.92 4.44 -3.90
N LYS A 81 19.13 4.92 -2.67
CA LYS A 81 20.29 4.57 -1.86
C LYS A 81 20.30 3.09 -1.50
N ALA A 82 19.18 2.57 -1.00
CA ALA A 82 19.02 1.17 -0.64
C ALA A 82 19.17 0.23 -1.86
N ALA A 83 18.64 0.60 -3.03
CA ALA A 83 18.82 -0.18 -4.26
C ALA A 83 20.29 -0.26 -4.70
N ARG A 84 21.05 0.85 -4.60
CA ARG A 84 22.50 0.85 -4.86
C ARG A 84 23.25 -0.04 -3.88
N GLN A 85 22.92 0.03 -2.58
CA GLN A 85 23.54 -0.80 -1.55
C GLN A 85 23.26 -2.29 -1.75
N ALA A 86 22.08 -2.62 -2.28
CA ALA A 86 21.67 -4.00 -2.57
C ALA A 86 22.15 -4.49 -3.95
N ASP A 87 22.86 -3.65 -4.72
CA ASP A 87 23.31 -3.91 -6.10
C ASP A 87 22.19 -4.41 -7.03
N VAL A 88 21.01 -3.75 -6.96
CA VAL A 88 19.86 -4.08 -7.81
C VAL A 88 19.44 -2.91 -8.70
N LYS A 89 18.91 -3.25 -9.88
CA LYS A 89 18.37 -2.27 -10.83
C LYS A 89 16.87 -2.15 -10.64
N ALA A 90 16.44 -1.08 -9.94
CA ALA A 90 15.05 -0.66 -9.86
C ALA A 90 14.94 0.81 -10.27
N THR A 91 13.86 1.18 -10.95
CA THR A 91 13.59 2.58 -11.35
C THR A 91 12.67 3.21 -10.33
N PHE A 92 13.03 4.40 -9.81
CA PHE A 92 12.20 5.14 -8.86
C PHE A 92 11.80 6.49 -9.45
N VAL A 93 10.49 6.71 -9.58
CA VAL A 93 9.88 7.87 -10.23
C VAL A 93 9.09 8.66 -9.19
N GLN A 94 9.36 9.96 -9.08
CA GLN A 94 8.53 10.84 -8.28
C GLN A 94 7.26 11.20 -9.06
N GLY A 95 6.10 10.97 -8.45
CA GLY A 95 4.82 11.26 -9.09
C GLY A 95 3.62 11.01 -8.20
N ASP A 96 2.52 11.64 -8.56
CA ASP A 96 1.22 11.45 -7.93
C ASP A 96 0.54 10.22 -8.55
N MET A 97 0.14 9.26 -7.71
CA MET A 97 -0.52 8.02 -8.15
C MET A 97 -1.86 8.25 -8.86
N ARG A 98 -2.52 9.41 -8.67
CA ARG A 98 -3.71 9.81 -9.44
C ARG A 98 -3.40 10.14 -10.90
N ARG A 99 -2.12 10.38 -11.25
CA ARG A 99 -1.66 10.85 -12.56
C ARG A 99 -0.71 9.88 -13.24
N LEU A 100 -0.95 8.57 -13.09
CA LEU A 100 -0.16 7.53 -13.77
C LEU A 100 -0.24 7.71 -15.29
N ARG A 101 0.92 7.89 -15.95
CA ARG A 101 1.00 8.15 -17.40
C ARG A 101 1.39 6.91 -18.23
N TYR A 102 1.42 5.74 -17.60
CA TYR A 102 1.75 4.50 -18.30
C TYR A 102 0.56 3.92 -19.06
N ARG A 103 0.84 3.24 -20.17
CA ARG A 103 -0.18 2.53 -20.96
C ARG A 103 0.37 1.17 -21.38
N ASN A 104 -0.30 0.08 -21.00
CA ASN A 104 0.05 -1.30 -21.33
C ASN A 104 1.55 -1.59 -21.17
N ALA A 105 2.16 -1.06 -20.10
CA ALA A 105 3.59 -1.09 -19.89
C ALA A 105 4.04 -2.18 -18.90
N PHE A 106 3.13 -2.68 -18.05
CA PHE A 106 3.47 -3.58 -16.96
C PHE A 106 2.70 -4.89 -17.04
N ASP A 107 3.35 -5.98 -16.63
CA ASP A 107 2.76 -7.32 -16.50
C ASP A 107 2.00 -7.44 -15.17
N ALA A 108 2.45 -6.70 -14.14
CA ALA A 108 1.72 -6.54 -12.90
C ALA A 108 1.88 -5.14 -12.30
N ALA A 109 0.95 -4.80 -11.40
CA ALA A 109 1.06 -3.67 -10.48
C ALA A 109 0.81 -4.16 -9.05
N ILE A 110 1.47 -3.53 -8.09
CA ILE A 110 1.24 -3.75 -6.66
C ILE A 110 0.96 -2.43 -5.96
N SER A 111 0.12 -2.46 -4.92
CA SER A 111 -0.12 -1.36 -3.99
C SER A 111 -0.23 -1.96 -2.59
N MET A 112 0.82 -1.77 -1.79
CA MET A 112 1.01 -2.52 -0.56
C MET A 112 0.90 -1.64 0.68
N PHE A 113 0.65 -2.25 1.84
CA PHE A 113 0.65 -1.61 3.14
C PHE A 113 -0.32 -0.43 3.26
N THR A 114 -1.54 -0.62 2.74
CA THR A 114 -2.64 0.37 2.79
C THR A 114 -2.28 1.69 2.09
N SER A 115 -1.65 1.61 0.92
CA SER A 115 -1.33 2.78 0.08
C SER A 115 -2.51 3.21 -0.81
N PHE A 116 -3.72 3.22 -0.27
CA PHE A 116 -4.95 3.59 -0.96
C PHE A 116 -5.97 4.18 0.03
N GLY A 117 -6.88 5.05 -0.46
CA GLY A 117 -7.85 5.71 0.39
C GLY A 117 -7.36 7.02 1.02
N TYR A 118 -6.28 7.61 0.49
CA TYR A 118 -5.65 8.80 1.06
C TYR A 118 -6.40 10.09 0.77
N PHE A 119 -7.18 10.14 -0.31
CA PHE A 119 -7.77 11.37 -0.81
C PHE A 119 -9.09 11.69 -0.14
N ASP A 120 -9.48 12.98 -0.19
CA ASP A 120 -10.72 13.44 0.41
C ASP A 120 -11.95 12.94 -0.36
N ARG A 121 -11.83 12.86 -1.68
CA ARG A 121 -12.92 12.49 -2.58
C ARG A 121 -12.72 11.08 -3.14
N PRO A 122 -13.72 10.21 -3.10
CA PRO A 122 -13.62 8.84 -3.67
C PRO A 122 -13.26 8.81 -5.15
N GLU A 123 -13.59 9.87 -5.91
CA GLU A 123 -13.25 10.01 -7.33
C GLU A 123 -11.73 10.03 -7.55
N GLU A 124 -10.99 10.63 -6.61
CA GLU A 124 -9.54 10.67 -6.67
C GLU A 124 -8.91 9.28 -6.45
N ASP A 125 -9.50 8.47 -5.59
CA ASP A 125 -9.11 7.06 -5.42
C ASP A 125 -9.43 6.23 -6.67
N ARG A 126 -10.58 6.50 -7.35
CA ARG A 126 -10.91 5.88 -8.65
C ARG A 126 -9.92 6.26 -9.74
N GLU A 127 -9.42 7.52 -9.77
CA GLU A 127 -8.37 7.92 -10.73
C GLU A 127 -7.09 7.08 -10.56
N VAL A 128 -6.74 6.68 -9.33
CA VAL A 128 -5.62 5.77 -9.07
C VAL A 128 -5.86 4.41 -9.73
N LEU A 129 -7.03 3.79 -9.50
CA LEU A 129 -7.38 2.49 -10.09
C LEU A 129 -7.44 2.56 -11.62
N ARG A 130 -8.04 3.62 -12.17
CA ARG A 130 -8.05 3.89 -13.62
C ARG A 130 -6.64 3.99 -14.17
N GLY A 131 -5.74 4.69 -13.48
CA GLY A 131 -4.34 4.80 -13.84
C GLY A 131 -3.63 3.45 -13.85
N ILE A 132 -3.86 2.62 -12.84
CA ILE A 132 -3.33 1.26 -12.73
C ILE A 132 -3.88 0.39 -13.88
N GLY A 133 -5.20 0.41 -14.10
CA GLY A 133 -5.83 -0.31 -15.21
C GLY A 133 -5.23 0.04 -16.56
N ARG A 134 -4.97 1.34 -16.83
CA ARG A 134 -4.29 1.78 -18.08
C ARG A 134 -2.83 1.32 -18.15
N ALA A 135 -2.13 1.34 -17.02
CA ALA A 135 -0.71 0.95 -16.98
C ALA A 135 -0.48 -0.54 -17.24
N LEU A 136 -1.40 -1.38 -16.83
CA LEU A 136 -1.36 -2.83 -17.02
C LEU A 136 -1.62 -3.22 -18.49
N ARG A 137 -0.92 -4.24 -18.95
CA ARG A 137 -1.22 -4.94 -20.21
C ARG A 137 -2.55 -5.70 -20.13
N PRO A 138 -3.17 -6.08 -21.27
CA PRO A 138 -4.28 -7.05 -21.24
C PRO A 138 -3.87 -8.30 -20.44
N ARG A 139 -4.76 -8.77 -19.55
CA ARG A 139 -4.49 -9.85 -18.59
C ARG A 139 -3.37 -9.56 -17.58
N GLY A 140 -2.93 -8.30 -17.47
CA GLY A 140 -2.01 -7.86 -16.42
C GLY A 140 -2.64 -8.01 -15.04
N LYS A 141 -1.82 -8.28 -14.03
CA LYS A 141 -2.22 -8.64 -12.68
C LYS A 141 -2.12 -7.45 -11.75
N PHE A 142 -3.07 -7.29 -10.85
CA PHE A 142 -3.03 -6.28 -9.82
C PHE A 142 -3.13 -6.93 -8.43
N LEU A 143 -2.22 -6.58 -7.55
CA LEU A 143 -2.24 -7.00 -6.15
C LEU A 143 -2.32 -5.77 -5.25
N MET A 144 -3.33 -5.73 -4.39
CA MET A 144 -3.54 -4.65 -3.43
C MET A 144 -3.64 -5.24 -2.03
N GLU A 145 -2.94 -4.65 -1.06
CA GLU A 145 -3.03 -5.03 0.35
C GLU A 145 -3.46 -3.84 1.20
N LEU A 146 -4.56 -4.01 1.92
CA LEU A 146 -5.17 -2.97 2.76
C LEU A 146 -5.46 -3.49 4.16
N PHE A 147 -5.76 -2.59 5.10
CA PHE A 147 -6.49 -2.97 6.30
C PHE A 147 -7.84 -3.57 5.93
N ASN A 148 -8.23 -4.63 6.62
CA ASN A 148 -9.62 -5.08 6.60
C ASN A 148 -10.45 -4.13 7.48
N ARG A 149 -11.35 -3.37 6.84
CA ARG A 149 -12.20 -2.38 7.52
C ARG A 149 -12.98 -2.98 8.69
N ASP A 150 -13.56 -4.16 8.51
CA ASP A 150 -14.44 -4.76 9.52
C ASP A 150 -13.65 -5.12 10.79
N SER A 151 -12.49 -5.73 10.64
CA SER A 151 -11.58 -6.02 11.74
C SER A 151 -10.99 -4.76 12.37
N LEU A 152 -10.65 -3.76 11.54
CA LEU A 152 -10.11 -2.49 12.00
C LEU A 152 -11.09 -1.76 12.92
N VAL A 153 -12.34 -1.61 12.49
CA VAL A 153 -13.39 -0.90 13.27
C VAL A 153 -13.66 -1.60 14.60
N ALA A 154 -13.63 -2.94 14.62
CA ALA A 154 -13.85 -3.71 15.85
C ALA A 154 -12.75 -3.51 16.91
N GLY A 155 -11.55 -3.09 16.51
CA GLY A 155 -10.40 -2.87 17.40
C GLY A 155 -10.20 -1.42 17.85
N LEU A 156 -11.06 -0.49 17.47
CA LEU A 156 -10.91 0.94 17.74
C LEU A 156 -11.95 1.49 18.74
N PRO A 157 -11.65 2.56 19.49
CA PRO A 157 -10.38 3.30 19.49
C PRO A 157 -9.23 2.53 20.13
N SER A 158 -8.00 2.85 19.74
CA SER A 158 -6.80 2.22 20.32
C SER A 158 -5.71 3.25 20.59
N GLN A 159 -4.93 2.97 21.63
CA GLN A 159 -3.76 3.76 22.02
C GLN A 159 -2.58 2.79 22.17
N ASN A 160 -1.49 3.09 21.49
CA ASN A 160 -0.27 2.30 21.52
C ASN A 160 0.94 3.19 21.75
N TRP A 161 1.99 2.60 22.29
CA TRP A 161 3.28 3.25 22.37
C TRP A 161 4.40 2.25 22.18
N GLN A 162 5.52 2.72 21.68
CA GLN A 162 6.74 1.93 21.50
C GLN A 162 7.93 2.77 21.96
N ALA A 163 8.77 2.21 22.82
CA ALA A 163 10.07 2.74 23.14
C ALA A 163 11.14 1.95 22.39
N ARG A 164 12.18 2.63 21.91
CA ARG A 164 13.32 2.04 21.21
C ARG A 164 14.58 2.15 22.04
N ASP A 165 15.57 1.33 21.71
CA ASP A 165 16.84 1.27 22.43
C ASP A 165 17.63 2.59 22.36
N ASP A 166 17.41 3.41 21.32
CA ASP A 166 18.02 4.74 21.15
C ASP A 166 17.33 5.85 21.96
N GLY A 167 16.30 5.50 22.77
CA GLY A 167 15.50 6.41 23.57
C GLY A 167 14.35 7.10 22.82
N THR A 168 14.14 6.78 21.54
CA THR A 168 12.97 7.28 20.78
C THR A 168 11.70 6.64 21.29
N VAL A 169 10.67 7.46 21.56
CA VAL A 169 9.31 7.01 21.90
C VAL A 169 8.36 7.42 20.78
N VAL A 170 7.55 6.47 20.34
CA VAL A 170 6.46 6.70 19.37
C VAL A 170 5.15 6.39 20.08
N LEU A 171 4.29 7.40 20.19
CA LEU A 171 2.92 7.26 20.68
C LEU A 171 1.98 7.25 19.48
N GLU A 172 0.97 6.39 19.50
CA GLU A 172 -0.07 6.34 18.48
C GLU A 172 -1.45 6.32 19.15
N ASP A 173 -2.31 7.23 18.71
CA ASP A 173 -3.72 7.31 19.05
C ASP A 173 -4.53 7.12 17.77
N ALA A 174 -5.42 6.12 17.75
CA ALA A 174 -6.15 5.73 16.56
C ALA A 174 -7.66 5.67 16.83
N SER A 175 -8.44 6.13 15.85
CA SER A 175 -9.89 6.17 15.90
C SER A 175 -10.51 5.94 14.52
N PHE A 176 -11.82 5.77 14.47
CA PHE A 176 -12.57 5.61 13.23
C PHE A 176 -13.74 6.59 13.16
N ASP A 177 -13.74 7.44 12.14
CA ASP A 177 -14.88 8.29 11.79
C ASP A 177 -15.90 7.45 11.01
N LEU A 178 -16.95 6.99 11.68
CA LEU A 178 -18.00 6.16 11.10
C LEU A 178 -18.78 6.86 9.99
N LEU A 179 -18.99 8.19 10.11
CA LEU A 179 -19.75 8.95 9.12
C LEU A 179 -18.98 9.13 7.81
N ARG A 180 -17.66 9.29 7.91
CA ARG A 180 -16.79 9.48 6.75
C ARG A 180 -16.13 8.19 6.28
N GLY A 181 -16.23 7.10 7.06
CA GLY A 181 -15.57 5.82 6.78
C GLY A 181 -14.04 5.92 6.81
N ARG A 182 -13.48 6.73 7.73
CA ARG A 182 -12.04 7.01 7.75
C ARG A 182 -11.37 6.53 9.03
N PHE A 183 -10.27 5.83 8.84
CA PHE A 183 -9.31 5.52 9.90
C PHE A 183 -8.42 6.73 10.12
N GLU A 184 -8.41 7.25 11.33
CA GLU A 184 -7.66 8.44 11.71
C GLU A 184 -6.62 8.06 12.75
N THR A 185 -5.38 8.49 12.53
CA THR A 185 -4.28 8.30 13.48
C THR A 185 -3.60 9.61 13.80
N ARG A 186 -3.19 9.74 15.04
CA ARG A 186 -2.29 10.77 15.55
C ARG A 186 -1.05 10.07 16.11
N GLN A 187 0.11 10.39 15.56
CA GLN A 187 1.38 9.83 16.02
C GLN A 187 2.27 10.95 16.56
N VAL A 188 2.90 10.71 17.70
CA VAL A 188 3.86 11.62 18.30
C VAL A 188 5.19 10.91 18.45
N ILE A 189 6.24 11.50 17.89
CA ILE A 189 7.63 11.06 18.07
C ILE A 189 8.28 11.96 19.10
N ILE A 190 8.88 11.36 20.09
CA ILE A 190 9.70 12.02 21.11
C ILE A 190 11.10 11.44 21.01
N ASP A 191 12.09 12.26 20.65
CA ASP A 191 13.50 11.89 20.55
C ASP A 191 14.41 13.07 20.92
N ARG A 192 15.71 12.93 20.73
CA ARG A 192 16.71 13.98 21.02
C ARG A 192 16.51 15.26 20.18
N LYS A 193 15.77 15.20 19.06
CA LYS A 193 15.43 16.35 18.22
C LYS A 193 14.18 17.10 18.71
N GLY A 194 13.52 16.59 19.74
CA GLY A 194 12.30 17.15 20.32
C GLY A 194 11.05 16.32 19.99
N THR A 195 9.90 16.96 20.13
CA THR A 195 8.59 16.33 19.91
C THR A 195 8.06 16.75 18.54
N ARG A 196 7.60 15.76 17.75
CA ARG A 196 6.96 15.96 16.44
C ARG A 196 5.66 15.18 16.37
N GLU A 197 4.65 15.80 15.79
CA GLU A 197 3.32 15.22 15.65
C GLU A 197 2.95 15.03 14.18
N PHE A 198 2.33 13.89 13.87
CA PHE A 198 1.86 13.52 12.53
C PHE A 198 0.43 13.00 12.63
N THR A 199 -0.39 13.39 11.68
CA THR A 199 -1.77 12.88 11.58
C THR A 199 -1.98 12.23 10.23
N ALA A 200 -2.76 11.15 10.21
CA ALA A 200 -3.20 10.51 8.98
C ALA A 200 -4.70 10.26 9.01
N SER A 201 -5.32 10.28 7.82
CA SER A 201 -6.73 9.95 7.66
C SER A 201 -6.90 9.16 6.37
N VAL A 202 -7.17 7.87 6.48
CA VAL A 202 -7.26 6.94 5.37
C VAL A 202 -8.69 6.42 5.28
N ARG A 203 -9.33 6.53 4.12
CA ARG A 203 -10.63 5.90 3.89
C ARG A 203 -10.43 4.38 3.89
N ALA A 204 -11.12 3.71 4.79
CA ALA A 204 -11.14 2.25 4.84
C ALA A 204 -12.37 1.75 4.08
N TYR A 205 -12.13 1.26 2.88
CA TYR A 205 -13.15 0.66 2.02
C TYR A 205 -13.50 -0.76 2.48
N THR A 206 -14.76 -1.14 2.30
CA THR A 206 -15.20 -2.53 2.39
C THR A 206 -14.74 -3.33 1.17
N LEU A 207 -14.76 -4.66 1.26
CA LEU A 207 -14.49 -5.53 0.12
C LEU A 207 -15.46 -5.27 -1.04
N ALA A 208 -16.75 -5.06 -0.72
CA ALA A 208 -17.78 -4.81 -1.73
C ALA A 208 -17.53 -3.50 -2.51
N GLU A 209 -17.21 -2.41 -1.80
CA GLU A 209 -16.87 -1.13 -2.42
C GLU A 209 -15.62 -1.24 -3.31
N LEU A 210 -14.56 -1.91 -2.83
CA LEU A 210 -13.34 -2.10 -3.62
C LEU A 210 -13.58 -2.95 -4.86
N LYS A 211 -14.38 -4.02 -4.74
CA LYS A 211 -14.74 -4.84 -5.90
C LYS A 211 -15.46 -4.01 -6.95
N GLU A 212 -16.48 -3.25 -6.57
CA GLU A 212 -17.20 -2.37 -7.48
C GLU A 212 -16.27 -1.35 -8.17
N MET A 213 -15.40 -0.70 -7.40
CA MET A 213 -14.43 0.26 -7.92
C MET A 213 -13.44 -0.37 -8.90
N LEU A 214 -12.96 -1.57 -8.60
CA LEU A 214 -12.01 -2.31 -9.46
C LEU A 214 -12.69 -2.78 -10.75
N ASP A 215 -13.88 -3.36 -10.65
CA ASP A 215 -14.66 -3.84 -11.81
C ASP A 215 -14.96 -2.69 -12.78
N ALA A 216 -15.31 -1.51 -12.26
CA ALA A 216 -15.55 -0.30 -13.06
C ALA A 216 -14.34 0.14 -13.91
N GLU A 217 -13.13 -0.22 -13.50
CA GLU A 217 -11.89 0.07 -14.21
C GLU A 217 -11.34 -1.17 -14.96
N GLY A 218 -12.15 -2.23 -15.11
CA GLY A 218 -11.80 -3.46 -15.79
C GLY A 218 -10.75 -4.32 -15.09
N LEU A 219 -10.64 -4.17 -13.77
CA LEU A 219 -9.76 -4.94 -12.89
C LEU A 219 -10.60 -5.93 -12.08
N PHE A 220 -10.81 -7.12 -12.60
CA PHE A 220 -11.71 -8.12 -11.99
C PHE A 220 -11.02 -8.91 -10.89
N VAL A 221 -11.64 -8.95 -9.70
CA VAL A 221 -11.10 -9.64 -8.52
C VAL A 221 -11.28 -11.14 -8.67
N HIS A 222 -10.18 -11.89 -8.63
CA HIS A 222 -10.16 -13.36 -8.71
C HIS A 222 -9.94 -14.05 -7.36
N ARG A 223 -9.22 -13.40 -6.45
CA ARG A 223 -8.94 -13.95 -5.11
C ARG A 223 -8.93 -12.85 -4.06
N VAL A 224 -9.40 -13.20 -2.88
CA VAL A 224 -9.28 -12.36 -1.68
C VAL A 224 -8.65 -13.20 -0.57
N LEU A 225 -7.58 -12.68 0.06
CA LEU A 225 -6.84 -13.37 1.12
C LEU A 225 -6.84 -12.50 2.39
N GLY A 226 -6.72 -13.15 3.54
CA GLY A 226 -6.67 -12.50 4.86
C GLY A 226 -5.34 -11.86 5.20
N GLY A 227 -4.30 -12.17 4.43
CA GLY A 227 -2.94 -11.65 4.57
C GLY A 227 -1.99 -12.18 3.51
N LEU A 228 -0.74 -11.71 3.55
CA LEU A 228 0.34 -12.24 2.71
C LEU A 228 0.89 -13.60 3.20
N ASP A 229 0.39 -14.11 4.31
CA ASP A 229 0.55 -15.50 4.74
C ASP A 229 -0.35 -16.47 3.95
N LEU A 230 -1.13 -15.96 3.01
CA LEU A 230 -2.08 -16.67 2.16
C LEU A 230 -3.27 -17.26 2.95
N SER A 231 -3.51 -16.80 4.17
CA SER A 231 -4.66 -17.22 4.97
C SER A 231 -5.99 -16.85 4.31
N PRO A 232 -7.09 -17.60 4.57
CA PRO A 232 -8.42 -17.25 4.08
C PRO A 232 -8.87 -15.87 4.58
N TYR A 233 -9.57 -15.11 3.73
CA TYR A 233 -10.17 -13.85 4.12
C TYR A 233 -11.45 -14.07 4.93
N THR A 234 -11.52 -13.43 6.09
CA THR A 234 -12.69 -13.40 6.96
C THR A 234 -12.91 -11.99 7.50
N ALA A 235 -14.07 -11.73 8.12
CA ALA A 235 -14.31 -10.46 8.81
C ALA A 235 -13.30 -10.17 9.94
N ARG A 236 -12.63 -11.20 10.47
CA ARG A 236 -11.62 -11.10 11.53
C ARG A 236 -10.19 -10.98 11.01
N SER A 237 -9.96 -11.16 9.71
CA SER A 237 -8.63 -10.99 9.11
C SER A 237 -8.13 -9.57 9.33
N ARG A 238 -6.91 -9.39 9.77
CA ARG A 238 -6.33 -8.04 10.00
C ARG A 238 -6.06 -7.30 8.70
N ARG A 239 -5.82 -8.04 7.62
CA ARG A 239 -5.51 -7.52 6.29
C ARG A 239 -6.53 -8.01 5.28
N MET A 240 -6.61 -7.32 4.17
CA MET A 240 -7.36 -7.72 2.99
C MET A 240 -6.42 -7.60 1.80
N VAL A 241 -6.14 -8.74 1.16
CA VAL A 241 -5.28 -8.82 -0.02
C VAL A 241 -6.14 -9.19 -1.21
N LEU A 242 -6.28 -8.27 -2.17
CA LEU A 242 -7.06 -8.48 -3.39
C LEU A 242 -6.11 -8.78 -4.56
N TYR A 243 -6.36 -9.89 -5.23
CA TYR A 243 -5.72 -10.22 -6.50
C TYR A 243 -6.73 -10.07 -7.63
N ALA A 244 -6.45 -9.14 -8.55
CA ALA A 244 -7.30 -8.85 -9.70
C ALA A 244 -6.55 -9.03 -11.03
N VAL A 245 -7.29 -9.28 -12.11
CA VAL A 245 -6.75 -9.41 -13.47
C VAL A 245 -7.47 -8.46 -14.41
N LYS A 246 -6.71 -7.72 -15.22
CA LYS A 246 -7.27 -6.77 -16.18
C LYS A 246 -7.98 -7.50 -17.33
N GLY A 247 -9.26 -7.14 -17.55
CA GLY A 247 -10.06 -7.60 -18.68
C GLY A 247 -10.35 -9.11 -18.69
N LEU A 248 -10.31 -9.75 -17.53
CA LEU A 248 -10.66 -11.17 -17.38
C LEU A 248 -11.62 -11.31 -16.19
N GLU A 249 -12.90 -11.50 -16.49
CA GLU A 249 -13.89 -11.80 -15.46
C GLU A 249 -13.70 -13.23 -14.92
N PRO A 250 -13.74 -13.42 -13.60
CA PRO A 250 -13.67 -14.76 -13.02
C PRO A 250 -14.99 -15.50 -13.20
N GLU A 251 -14.94 -16.83 -13.39
CA GLU A 251 -16.13 -17.71 -13.32
C GLU A 251 -16.74 -17.75 -11.90
N GLY A 252 -16.03 -17.24 -10.91
CA GLY A 252 -16.43 -17.06 -9.51
C GLY A 252 -15.26 -16.52 -8.70
N ILE A 253 -15.56 -15.70 -7.68
CA ILE A 253 -14.51 -15.22 -6.76
C ILE A 253 -14.22 -16.34 -5.77
N ARG A 254 -12.99 -16.85 -5.79
CA ARG A 254 -12.52 -17.79 -4.78
C ARG A 254 -12.14 -16.99 -3.52
N THR A 255 -13.10 -16.84 -2.61
CA THR A 255 -12.77 -16.68 -1.20
C THR A 255 -12.33 -18.07 -0.74
N VAL A 256 -11.04 -18.25 -0.51
CA VAL A 256 -10.54 -19.51 0.02
C VAL A 256 -10.97 -19.55 1.49
N TRP A 257 -11.98 -20.38 1.78
CA TRP A 257 -12.40 -20.74 3.16
C TRP A 257 -11.42 -21.72 3.76
#